data_d797078113a716c58fcd8e58db693d84
#
_entry.id   d797078113a716c58fcd8e58db693d84
#
_cell.length_a   1.000
_cell.length_b   1.000
_cell.length_c   1.000
_cell.angle_alpha   90.00
_cell.angle_beta   90.00
_cell.angle_gamma   90.00
#
_symmetry.space_group_name_H-M   'P 1'
#
loop_
_entity.id
_entity.type
_entity.pdbx_description
1 polymer ?
#
loop_
_entity_poly.entity_id
_entity_poly.type
_entity_poly.pdbx_seq_one_letter_code
_entity_poly.pdbx_strand_id
1 'polypeptide(L)'
;MQARAIEPELIPACRKYGIDIVIYNPLAGGLFSGKIKSKDIKPDEGRFGTKADRVGSMYRDRYFKDATFQALKIAEDAAQKHNLTLLEIALRWCVHHSELKTRAKGGNDGVIIGVSNLKQLEGNLADLEKGPLPDDVVKSLDEAWMAAKATAPTYFR
;
A
#
# COMPACT_ATOMS: atom_id res chain seq x y z
N MET A 1 1.99 -0.21 -4.40
CA MET A 1 1.01 -0.70 -5.37
C MET A 1 0.01 0.38 -5.81
N GLN A 2 -0.67 1.10 -4.94
CA GLN A 2 -1.74 2.07 -5.30
C GLN A 2 -1.27 3.49 -5.67
N ALA A 3 -0.01 3.85 -5.46
CA ALA A 3 0.48 5.20 -5.70
C ALA A 3 1.98 5.23 -6.07
N ARG A 4 2.35 4.45 -7.10
CA ARG A 4 3.72 4.43 -7.63
C ARG A 4 3.99 5.58 -8.62
N ALA A 5 3.04 6.49 -8.81
CA ALA A 5 3.19 7.63 -9.71
C ALA A 5 4.31 8.62 -9.30
N ILE A 6 4.80 8.53 -8.07
CA ILE A 6 5.96 9.31 -7.58
C ILE A 6 7.31 8.78 -8.10
N GLU A 7 7.37 7.51 -8.55
CA GLU A 7 8.62 6.85 -8.90
C GLU A 7 9.34 7.50 -10.10
N PRO A 8 8.67 7.87 -11.21
CA PRO A 8 9.36 8.40 -12.39
C PRO A 8 9.78 9.86 -12.27
N GLU A 9 9.22 10.66 -11.36
CA GLU A 9 9.42 12.10 -11.32
C GLU A 9 9.84 12.60 -9.93
N LEU A 10 8.98 12.43 -8.91
CA LEU A 10 9.23 12.99 -7.59
C LEU A 10 10.42 12.36 -6.90
N ILE A 11 10.56 11.04 -6.94
CA ILE A 11 11.69 10.34 -6.30
C ILE A 11 13.02 10.77 -6.90
N PRO A 12 13.23 10.77 -8.23
CA PRO A 12 14.45 11.30 -8.83
C PRO A 12 14.75 12.77 -8.47
N ALA A 13 13.72 13.61 -8.43
CA ALA A 13 13.87 15.01 -8.02
C ALA A 13 14.35 15.12 -6.56
N CYS A 14 13.74 14.40 -5.63
CA CYS A 14 14.18 14.35 -4.23
C CYS A 14 15.65 13.88 -4.12
N ARG A 15 16.03 12.84 -4.87
CA ARG A 15 17.42 12.34 -4.87
C ARG A 15 18.41 13.36 -5.36
N LYS A 16 18.06 14.11 -6.43
CA LYS A 16 18.92 15.17 -6.97
C LYS A 16 19.23 16.25 -5.93
N TYR A 17 18.29 16.56 -5.05
CA TYR A 17 18.43 17.61 -4.05
C TYR A 17 18.75 17.08 -2.64
N GLY A 18 19.07 15.81 -2.47
CA GLY A 18 19.41 15.22 -1.19
C GLY A 18 18.26 15.21 -0.18
N ILE A 19 17.00 15.12 -0.66
CA ILE A 19 15.80 15.12 0.17
C ILE A 19 15.38 13.68 0.45
N ASP A 20 15.26 13.33 1.73
CA ASP A 20 14.69 12.07 2.17
C ASP A 20 13.17 12.06 1.99
N ILE A 21 12.62 10.88 1.73
CA ILE A 21 11.21 10.70 1.43
C ILE A 21 10.53 9.93 2.56
N VAL A 22 9.42 10.45 3.03
CA VAL A 22 8.56 9.74 3.98
C VAL A 22 7.20 9.52 3.33
N ILE A 23 6.88 8.25 3.05
CA ILE A 23 5.56 7.87 2.54
C ILE A 23 4.57 7.62 3.68
N TYR A 24 3.30 7.84 3.42
CA TYR A 24 2.22 7.57 4.35
C TYR A 24 1.19 6.61 3.74
N ASN A 25 0.34 6.03 4.58
CA ASN A 25 -0.77 5.19 4.17
C ASN A 25 -0.38 3.94 3.35
N PRO A 26 0.64 3.18 3.77
CA PRO A 26 1.14 2.02 3.02
C PRO A 26 0.07 0.93 2.82
N LEU A 27 -0.94 0.90 3.69
CA LEU A 27 -2.04 -0.06 3.69
C LEU A 27 -3.32 0.49 3.01
N ALA A 28 -3.22 1.62 2.29
CA ALA A 28 -4.33 2.25 1.57
C ALA A 28 -5.60 2.42 2.45
N GLY A 29 -5.43 2.97 3.68
CA GLY A 29 -6.52 3.18 4.63
C GLY A 29 -7.09 1.91 5.24
N GLY A 30 -6.38 0.79 5.14
CA GLY A 30 -6.82 -0.53 5.59
C GLY A 30 -7.43 -1.41 4.48
N LEU A 31 -7.41 -0.97 3.22
CA LEU A 31 -7.88 -1.76 2.09
C LEU A 31 -7.09 -3.09 2.00
N PHE A 32 -5.77 -3.05 2.27
CA PHE A 32 -4.90 -4.23 2.33
C PHE A 32 -5.14 -5.15 3.55
N SER A 33 -6.11 -4.83 4.42
CA SER A 33 -6.53 -5.78 5.46
C SER A 33 -7.26 -7.01 4.90
N GLY A 34 -7.68 -6.96 3.64
CA GLY A 34 -8.45 -8.01 2.99
C GLY A 34 -9.90 -8.12 3.45
N LYS A 35 -10.38 -7.19 4.30
CA LYS A 35 -11.76 -7.20 4.81
C LYS A 35 -12.78 -6.70 3.78
N ILE A 36 -12.36 -5.81 2.89
CA ILE A 36 -13.22 -5.21 1.86
C ILE A 36 -12.89 -5.88 0.53
N LYS A 37 -13.79 -6.72 0.04
CA LYS A 37 -13.58 -7.55 -1.15
C LYS A 37 -14.18 -6.97 -2.44
N SER A 38 -15.07 -5.99 -2.33
CA SER A 38 -15.66 -5.31 -3.49
C SER A 38 -16.03 -3.86 -3.14
N LYS A 39 -16.24 -3.04 -4.17
CA LYS A 39 -16.70 -1.64 -4.03
C LYS A 39 -18.11 -1.53 -3.45
N ASP A 40 -18.90 -2.59 -3.50
CA ASP A 40 -20.28 -2.63 -3.01
C ASP A 40 -20.34 -2.84 -1.50
N ILE A 41 -19.26 -3.33 -0.89
CA ILE A 41 -19.15 -3.53 0.55
C ILE A 41 -18.73 -2.21 1.20
N LYS A 42 -19.69 -1.54 1.84
CA LYS A 42 -19.44 -0.32 2.60
C LYS A 42 -19.44 -0.66 4.08
N PRO A 43 -18.29 -0.71 4.76
CA PRO A 43 -18.24 -0.98 6.19
C PRO A 43 -18.89 0.18 6.98
N ASP A 44 -19.41 -0.12 8.17
CA ASP A 44 -19.97 0.91 9.05
C ASP A 44 -18.89 1.80 9.66
N GLU A 45 -17.72 1.23 9.92
CA GLU A 45 -16.63 1.90 10.65
C GLU A 45 -15.31 1.90 9.88
N GLY A 46 -14.31 2.61 10.42
CA GLY A 46 -12.99 2.75 9.82
C GLY A 46 -12.93 3.80 8.71
N ARG A 47 -11.81 3.83 8.00
CA ARG A 47 -11.53 4.85 6.97
C ARG A 47 -12.47 4.80 5.77
N PHE A 48 -13.12 3.69 5.52
CA PHE A 48 -14.11 3.50 4.46
C PHE A 48 -15.54 3.51 4.99
N GLY A 49 -15.70 3.75 6.29
CA GLY A 49 -16.97 3.63 6.99
C GLY A 49 -18.02 4.63 6.51
N THR A 50 -19.29 4.22 6.55
CA THR A 50 -20.42 5.09 6.24
C THR A 50 -20.66 6.10 7.35
N LYS A 51 -20.31 5.78 8.61
CA LYS A 51 -20.37 6.68 9.76
C LYS A 51 -19.25 7.74 9.77
N ALA A 52 -18.22 7.58 8.96
CA ALA A 52 -17.07 8.49 8.88
C ALA A 52 -17.30 9.69 7.94
N ASP A 53 -18.52 9.95 7.53
CA ASP A 53 -18.95 11.10 6.72
C ASP A 53 -17.98 11.45 5.57
N ARG A 54 -17.44 12.68 5.58
CA ARG A 54 -16.56 13.23 4.56
C ARG A 54 -15.29 12.40 4.34
N VAL A 55 -14.70 11.86 5.41
CA VAL A 55 -13.47 11.07 5.33
C VAL A 55 -13.76 9.73 4.66
N GLY A 56 -14.84 9.07 5.04
CA GLY A 56 -15.25 7.79 4.44
C GLY A 56 -15.56 7.93 2.94
N SER A 57 -16.28 8.98 2.54
CA SER A 57 -16.55 9.29 1.13
C SER A 57 -15.24 9.51 0.36
N MET A 58 -14.36 10.38 0.87
CA MET A 58 -13.07 10.67 0.22
C MET A 58 -12.22 9.42 0.00
N TYR A 59 -12.19 8.48 0.96
CA TYR A 59 -11.44 7.24 0.81
C TYR A 59 -12.11 6.30 -0.20
N ARG A 60 -13.44 6.20 -0.21
CA ARG A 60 -14.17 5.40 -1.22
C ARG A 60 -13.98 5.98 -2.61
N ASP A 61 -14.12 7.27 -2.81
CA ASP A 61 -13.91 7.95 -4.10
C ASP A 61 -12.51 7.69 -4.66
N ARG A 62 -11.53 7.61 -3.78
CA ARG A 62 -10.13 7.33 -4.14
C ARG A 62 -9.88 5.88 -4.54
N TYR A 63 -10.44 4.93 -3.81
CA TYR A 63 -10.04 3.53 -3.87
C TYR A 63 -11.12 2.57 -4.37
N PHE A 64 -12.41 2.90 -4.31
CA PHE A 64 -13.49 2.00 -4.70
C PHE A 64 -13.73 2.03 -6.21
N LYS A 65 -12.75 1.51 -6.95
CA LYS A 65 -12.76 1.39 -8.42
C LYS A 65 -12.55 -0.07 -8.79
N ASP A 66 -13.17 -0.53 -9.87
CA ASP A 66 -13.05 -1.92 -10.32
C ASP A 66 -11.59 -2.34 -10.51
N ALA A 67 -10.78 -1.48 -11.14
CA ALA A 67 -9.36 -1.71 -11.33
C ALA A 67 -8.59 -1.88 -10.01
N THR A 68 -8.99 -1.17 -8.93
CA THR A 68 -8.40 -1.34 -7.60
C THR A 68 -8.68 -2.72 -7.03
N PHE A 69 -9.91 -3.19 -7.13
CA PHE A 69 -10.29 -4.52 -6.62
C PHE A 69 -9.70 -5.65 -7.47
N GLN A 70 -9.59 -5.46 -8.77
CA GLN A 70 -8.86 -6.38 -9.64
C GLN A 70 -7.38 -6.49 -9.22
N ALA A 71 -6.72 -5.36 -8.98
CA ALA A 71 -5.34 -5.34 -8.52
C ALA A 71 -5.18 -5.99 -7.13
N LEU A 72 -6.12 -5.77 -6.21
CA LEU A 72 -6.14 -6.43 -4.91
C LEU A 72 -6.28 -7.95 -5.03
N LYS A 73 -7.12 -8.42 -5.96
CA LYS A 73 -7.30 -9.86 -6.20
C LYS A 73 -6.00 -10.50 -6.70
N ILE A 74 -5.31 -9.87 -7.66
CA ILE A 74 -4.00 -10.35 -8.14
C ILE A 74 -3.00 -10.45 -6.97
N ALA A 75 -2.93 -9.41 -6.13
CA ALA A 75 -2.04 -9.38 -4.99
C ALA A 75 -2.41 -10.44 -3.93
N GLU A 76 -3.70 -10.65 -3.67
CA GLU A 76 -4.19 -11.64 -2.72
C GLU A 76 -3.87 -13.07 -3.18
N ASP A 77 -4.09 -13.38 -4.45
CA ASP A 77 -3.80 -14.69 -5.02
C ASP A 77 -2.30 -15.01 -4.96
N ALA A 78 -1.45 -14.01 -5.21
CA ALA A 78 -0.01 -14.17 -5.07
C ALA A 78 0.42 -14.39 -3.60
N ALA A 79 -0.15 -13.62 -2.66
CA ALA A 79 0.14 -13.77 -1.24
C ALA A 79 -0.25 -15.16 -0.73
N GLN A 80 -1.44 -15.65 -1.09
CA GLN A 80 -1.95 -16.94 -0.65
C GLN A 80 -1.06 -18.13 -1.06
N LYS A 81 -0.42 -18.09 -2.23
CA LYS A 81 0.52 -19.12 -2.68
C LYS A 81 1.70 -19.32 -1.74
N HIS A 82 2.06 -18.28 -1.01
CA HIS A 82 3.20 -18.24 -0.08
C HIS A 82 2.77 -18.18 1.39
N ASN A 83 1.49 -18.37 1.70
CA ASN A 83 0.93 -18.20 3.05
C ASN A 83 1.21 -16.81 3.65
N LEU A 84 1.27 -15.77 2.81
CA LEU A 84 1.45 -14.39 3.20
C LEU A 84 0.09 -13.67 3.29
N THR A 85 0.05 -12.60 4.08
CA THR A 85 -1.12 -11.72 4.13
C THR A 85 -0.95 -10.52 3.18
N LEU A 86 -2.07 -9.90 2.78
CA LEU A 86 -2.04 -8.65 2.02
C LEU A 86 -1.33 -7.53 2.78
N LEU A 87 -1.48 -7.46 4.11
CA LEU A 87 -0.78 -6.51 4.97
C LEU A 87 0.73 -6.70 4.87
N GLU A 88 1.18 -7.93 5.07
CA GLU A 88 2.59 -8.30 5.03
C GLU A 88 3.23 -7.95 3.69
N ILE A 89 2.61 -8.35 2.57
CA ILE A 89 3.19 -8.06 1.25
C ILE A 89 3.23 -6.57 0.95
N ALA A 90 2.25 -5.78 1.41
CA ALA A 90 2.25 -4.33 1.22
C ALA A 90 3.39 -3.65 2.00
N LEU A 91 3.60 -4.02 3.25
CA LEU A 91 4.63 -3.45 4.11
C LEU A 91 6.04 -3.85 3.64
N ARG A 92 6.28 -5.15 3.39
CA ARG A 92 7.56 -5.66 2.88
C ARG A 92 7.91 -5.08 1.51
N TRP A 93 6.91 -4.91 0.63
CA TRP A 93 7.13 -4.26 -0.67
C TRP A 93 7.62 -2.82 -0.50
N CYS A 94 7.01 -2.04 0.40
CA CYS A 94 7.43 -0.67 0.65
C CYS A 94 8.90 -0.58 1.10
N VAL A 95 9.34 -1.49 1.96
CA VAL A 95 10.71 -1.46 2.53
C VAL A 95 11.74 -2.01 1.55
N HIS A 96 11.44 -3.14 0.87
CA HIS A 96 12.45 -3.88 0.13
C HIS A 96 12.40 -3.68 -1.38
N HIS A 97 11.21 -3.44 -1.97
CA HIS A 97 11.01 -3.48 -3.43
C HIS A 97 10.61 -2.14 -4.05
N SER A 98 10.22 -1.13 -3.25
CA SER A 98 9.94 0.21 -3.76
C SER A 98 11.24 0.96 -4.08
N GLU A 99 11.11 2.10 -4.75
CA GLU A 99 12.23 3.04 -5.02
C GLU A 99 12.69 3.82 -3.76
N LEU A 100 12.09 3.56 -2.60
CA LEU A 100 12.56 4.14 -1.35
C LEU A 100 13.93 3.61 -0.97
N LYS A 101 14.79 4.48 -0.49
CA LYS A 101 16.07 4.14 0.15
C LYS A 101 15.88 4.11 1.66
N THR A 102 15.19 3.07 2.13
CA THR A 102 15.01 2.83 3.55
C THR A 102 16.33 2.43 4.22
N ARG A 103 16.33 2.31 5.55
CA ARG A 103 17.50 1.86 6.31
C ARG A 103 18.03 0.50 5.83
N ALA A 104 17.15 -0.41 5.45
CA ALA A 104 17.51 -1.71 4.86
C ALA A 104 18.28 -1.58 3.53
N LYS A 105 18.19 -0.42 2.86
CA LYS A 105 18.89 -0.08 1.62
C LYS A 105 19.94 1.02 1.80
N GLY A 106 20.34 1.28 3.04
CA GLY A 106 21.38 2.27 3.36
C GLY A 106 20.98 3.74 3.24
N GLY A 107 19.68 4.05 3.30
CA GLY A 107 19.18 5.43 3.27
C GLY A 107 18.35 5.79 4.50
N ASN A 108 17.69 6.94 4.47
CA ASN A 108 16.85 7.49 5.55
C ASN A 108 15.37 7.62 5.20
N ASP A 109 14.94 7.10 4.05
CA ASP A 109 13.52 7.14 3.72
C ASP A 109 12.68 6.34 4.72
N GLY A 110 11.48 6.84 4.99
CA GLY A 110 10.59 6.29 6.00
C GLY A 110 9.22 5.89 5.47
N VAL A 111 8.57 5.02 6.24
CA VAL A 111 7.17 4.60 6.02
C VAL A 111 6.37 4.91 7.29
N ILE A 112 5.36 5.79 7.19
CA ILE A 112 4.44 6.07 8.29
C ILE A 112 3.36 5.01 8.31
N ILE A 113 3.26 4.29 9.42
CA ILE A 113 2.18 3.34 9.68
C ILE A 113 1.16 3.95 10.64
N GLY A 114 -0.12 3.79 10.35
CA GLY A 114 -1.23 4.16 11.23
C GLY A 114 -1.94 2.91 11.71
N VAL A 115 -2.25 2.86 12.99
CA VAL A 115 -2.90 1.73 13.64
C VAL A 115 -4.01 2.19 14.58
N SER A 116 -4.96 1.30 14.88
CA SER A 116 -6.06 1.57 15.82
C SER A 116 -5.84 0.95 17.19
N ASN A 117 -4.90 0.01 17.31
CA ASN A 117 -4.58 -0.67 18.58
C ASN A 117 -3.15 -1.25 18.55
N LEU A 118 -2.67 -1.62 19.75
CA LEU A 118 -1.31 -2.14 19.95
C LEU A 118 -1.03 -3.42 19.16
N LYS A 119 -1.99 -4.36 19.12
CA LYS A 119 -1.82 -5.62 18.38
C LYS A 119 -1.56 -5.39 16.88
N GLN A 120 -2.23 -4.39 16.28
CA GLN A 120 -1.95 -4.01 14.90
C GLN A 120 -0.56 -3.40 14.73
N LEU A 121 -0.11 -2.61 15.71
CA LEU A 121 1.25 -2.04 15.68
C LEU A 121 2.30 -3.14 15.72
N GLU A 122 2.20 -4.04 16.70
CA GLU A 122 3.11 -5.18 16.83
C GLU A 122 3.16 -6.05 15.58
N GLY A 123 1.99 -6.39 15.00
CA GLY A 123 1.91 -7.15 13.76
C GLY A 123 2.55 -6.42 12.57
N ASN A 124 2.28 -5.12 12.41
CA ASN A 124 2.88 -4.33 11.32
C ASN A 124 4.40 -4.20 11.48
N LEU A 125 4.90 -4.01 12.69
CA LEU A 125 6.35 -3.95 12.96
C LEU A 125 7.01 -5.29 12.66
N ALA A 126 6.43 -6.40 13.11
CA ALA A 126 6.92 -7.73 12.80
C ALA A 126 6.98 -8.00 11.28
N ASP A 127 5.97 -7.54 10.53
CA ASP A 127 5.97 -7.67 9.06
C ASP A 127 7.04 -6.79 8.39
N LEU A 128 7.30 -5.59 8.90
CA LEU A 128 8.33 -4.69 8.39
C LEU A 128 9.76 -5.20 8.63
N GLU A 129 9.97 -6.01 9.67
CA GLU A 129 11.26 -6.61 10.01
C GLU A 129 11.59 -7.86 9.18
N LYS A 130 10.61 -8.43 8.49
CA LYS A 130 10.83 -9.57 7.59
C LYS A 130 11.63 -9.14 6.34
N GLY A 131 12.35 -10.09 5.77
CA GLY A 131 13.15 -9.88 4.54
C GLY A 131 12.31 -9.62 3.28
N PRO A 132 12.97 -9.55 2.12
CA PRO A 132 12.30 -9.29 0.84
C PRO A 132 11.27 -10.37 0.49
N LEU A 133 10.29 -9.98 -0.35
CA LEU A 133 9.27 -10.89 -0.87
C LEU A 133 9.86 -11.86 -1.91
N PRO A 134 9.23 -13.03 -2.14
CA PRO A 134 9.54 -13.89 -3.28
C PRO A 134 9.35 -13.15 -4.61
N ASP A 135 10.20 -13.45 -5.60
CA ASP A 135 10.22 -12.76 -6.89
C ASP A 135 8.89 -12.85 -7.66
N ASP A 136 8.19 -13.98 -7.59
CA ASP A 136 6.90 -14.16 -8.23
C ASP A 136 5.79 -13.31 -7.56
N VAL A 137 5.88 -13.08 -6.25
CA VAL A 137 5.00 -12.14 -5.55
C VAL A 137 5.28 -10.71 -6.00
N VAL A 138 6.55 -10.31 -6.10
CA VAL A 138 6.93 -8.98 -6.60
C VAL A 138 6.40 -8.76 -8.01
N LYS A 139 6.60 -9.72 -8.91
CA LYS A 139 6.08 -9.68 -10.28
C LYS A 139 4.55 -9.52 -10.31
N SER A 140 3.83 -10.28 -9.48
CA SER A 140 2.38 -10.15 -9.38
C SER A 140 1.95 -8.78 -8.85
N LEU A 141 2.72 -8.16 -7.94
CA LEU A 141 2.46 -6.80 -7.47
C LEU A 141 2.72 -5.74 -8.56
N ASP A 142 3.66 -5.97 -9.46
CA ASP A 142 3.86 -5.13 -10.65
C ASP A 142 2.70 -5.26 -11.63
N GLU A 143 2.22 -6.47 -11.88
CA GLU A 143 1.01 -6.72 -12.68
C GLU A 143 -0.23 -6.05 -12.06
N ALA A 144 -0.40 -6.15 -10.74
CA ALA A 144 -1.46 -5.47 -10.00
C ALA A 144 -1.37 -3.94 -10.13
N TRP A 145 -0.15 -3.37 -10.11
CA TRP A 145 0.04 -1.95 -10.38
C TRP A 145 -0.39 -1.58 -11.79
N MET A 146 0.01 -2.34 -12.79
CA MET A 146 -0.37 -2.08 -14.19
C MET A 146 -1.89 -2.09 -14.37
N ALA A 147 -2.60 -3.01 -13.72
CA ALA A 147 -4.06 -3.07 -13.75
C ALA A 147 -4.72 -1.82 -13.13
N ALA A 148 -4.16 -1.26 -12.06
CA ALA A 148 -4.74 -0.11 -11.35
C ALA A 148 -4.19 1.25 -11.81
N LYS A 149 -3.09 1.30 -12.55
CA LYS A 149 -2.31 2.51 -12.84
C LYS A 149 -3.15 3.64 -13.46
N ALA A 150 -4.00 3.32 -14.42
CA ALA A 150 -4.82 4.33 -15.11
C ALA A 150 -5.85 5.03 -14.21
N THR A 151 -6.23 4.40 -13.11
CA THR A 151 -7.21 4.93 -12.15
C THR A 151 -6.62 5.25 -10.78
N ALA A 152 -5.30 5.09 -10.65
CA ALA A 152 -4.60 5.37 -9.40
C ALA A 152 -4.74 6.86 -9.02
N PRO A 153 -4.85 7.16 -7.71
CA PRO A 153 -4.89 8.55 -7.26
C PRO A 153 -3.57 9.24 -7.57
N THR A 154 -3.65 10.52 -7.93
CA THR A 154 -2.46 11.36 -8.07
C THR A 154 -1.77 11.55 -6.71
N TYR A 155 -0.46 11.75 -6.72
CA TYR A 155 0.32 12.00 -5.50
C TYR A 155 0.26 13.46 -5.05
N PHE A 156 -0.03 14.37 -5.95
CA PHE A 156 -0.25 15.80 -5.66
C PHE A 156 -1.75 16.11 -5.55
N ARG A 157 -2.08 17.13 -4.74
CA ARG A 157 -3.46 17.62 -4.52
C ARG A 157 -3.48 19.12 -4.39
#